data_086065bdc6fd0074740bac8d1b7d6293
#
_entry.id   086065bdc6fd0074740bac8d1b7d6293
#
_cell.length_a   1.000
_cell.length_b   1.000
_cell.length_c   1.000
_cell.angle_alpha   90.00
_cell.angle_beta   90.00
_cell.angle_gamma   90.00
#
_symmetry.space_group_name_H-M   'P 1'
#
loop_
_entity.id
_entity.type
_entity.pdbx_description
1 polymer ?
#
loop_
_entity_poly.entity_id
_entity_poly.type
_entity_poly.pdbx_seq_one_letter_code
_entity_poly.pdbx_strand_id
1 'polypeptide(L)'
;QTCALPISYVPYRHTIDLDGVLYSHHFATGVSGRPIGGINMGRSLVQKNYVSSTVGHSHLWNSFTDTRRDGTRVHGLSAGCFVDFALDFAAETHHLWWAGVVLKHNVHDGDYDLEQISLDRLRKIYG
;
A
#
# COMPACT_ATOMS: atom_id res chain seq x y z
N GLN A 1 25.35 23.47 3.28
CA GLN A 1 23.99 23.61 2.74
C GLN A 1 23.26 22.27 2.83
N THR A 2 22.31 22.16 3.71
CA THR A 2 21.38 21.02 3.72
C THR A 2 20.38 21.20 2.59
N CYS A 3 20.47 20.36 1.55
CA CYS A 3 19.40 20.23 0.59
C CYS A 3 18.22 19.53 1.27
N ALA A 4 17.23 20.30 1.70
CA ALA A 4 15.95 19.72 2.09
C ALA A 4 15.28 19.12 0.85
N LEU A 5 14.97 17.83 0.88
CA LEU A 5 14.13 17.22 -0.14
C LEU A 5 12.74 17.89 -0.09
N PRO A 6 12.14 18.19 -1.23
CA PRO A 6 10.78 18.74 -1.23
C PRO A 6 9.82 17.73 -0.60
N ILE A 7 9.12 18.16 0.44
CA ILE A 7 8.08 17.36 1.10
C ILE A 7 6.74 17.93 0.68
N SER A 8 5.90 17.07 0.09
CA SER A 8 4.53 17.41 -0.22
C SER A 8 3.60 16.76 0.80
N TYR A 9 2.67 17.53 1.32
CA TYR A 9 1.64 17.05 2.23
C TYR A 9 0.33 16.80 1.48
N VAL A 10 -0.23 15.60 1.66
CA VAL A 10 -1.55 15.25 1.14
C VAL A 10 -2.48 15.04 2.33
N PRO A 11 -3.59 15.78 2.45
CA PRO A 11 -4.51 15.64 3.56
C PRO A 11 -5.06 14.21 3.69
N TYR A 12 -5.37 13.81 4.92
CA TYR A 12 -5.99 12.52 5.21
C TYR A 12 -7.26 12.32 4.37
N ARG A 13 -7.45 11.12 3.86
CA ARG A 13 -8.53 10.71 2.93
C ARG A 13 -8.46 11.30 1.52
N HIS A 14 -7.45 12.08 1.21
CA HIS A 14 -7.22 12.49 -0.16
C HIS A 14 -6.39 11.43 -0.90
N THR A 15 -6.64 11.33 -2.17
CA THR A 15 -5.89 10.43 -3.07
C THR A 15 -4.87 11.23 -3.85
N ILE A 16 -3.68 10.66 -3.99
CA ILE A 16 -2.64 11.18 -4.89
C ILE A 16 -2.36 10.16 -5.98
N ASP A 17 -2.16 10.64 -7.20
CA ASP A 17 -1.68 9.85 -8.34
C ASP A 17 -0.19 10.12 -8.55
N LEU A 18 0.63 9.08 -8.52
CA LEU A 18 2.04 9.13 -8.86
C LEU A 18 2.32 8.10 -9.95
N ASP A 19 2.57 8.59 -11.15
CA ASP A 19 2.88 7.77 -12.33
C ASP A 19 1.83 6.67 -12.61
N GLY A 20 0.56 6.98 -12.39
CA GLY A 20 -0.55 6.07 -12.64
C GLY A 20 -0.89 5.14 -11.48
N VAL A 21 -0.22 5.27 -10.34
CA VAL A 21 -0.56 4.54 -9.11
C VAL A 21 -1.26 5.48 -8.14
N LEU A 22 -2.44 5.11 -7.70
CA LEU A 22 -3.20 5.86 -6.70
C LEU A 22 -2.75 5.47 -5.29
N TYR A 23 -2.55 6.47 -4.45
CA TYR A 23 -2.22 6.29 -3.03
C TYR A 23 -3.24 6.97 -2.17
N SER A 24 -3.71 6.27 -1.15
CA SER A 24 -4.57 6.80 -0.10
C SER A 24 -4.38 5.98 1.17
N HIS A 25 -4.75 6.54 2.32
CA HIS A 25 -4.80 5.75 3.56
C HIS A 25 -5.74 4.55 3.38
N HIS A 26 -6.91 4.78 2.79
CA HIS A 26 -7.85 3.76 2.35
C HIS A 26 -8.69 4.28 1.18
N PHE A 27 -9.33 3.37 0.45
CA PHE A 27 -10.36 3.72 -0.53
C PHE A 27 -11.71 3.25 -0.02
N ALA A 28 -12.71 4.11 -0.11
CA ALA A 28 -14.07 3.77 0.21
C ALA A 28 -14.84 3.43 -1.07
N THR A 29 -15.69 2.43 -0.99
CA THR A 29 -16.51 2.00 -2.12
C THR A 29 -17.95 1.79 -1.72
N GLY A 30 -18.83 1.90 -2.72
CA GLY A 30 -20.27 1.72 -2.56
C GLY A 30 -20.94 2.85 -1.78
N VAL A 31 -22.23 2.70 -1.60
CA VAL A 31 -23.08 3.74 -0.98
C VAL A 31 -22.75 3.93 0.51
N SER A 32 -22.28 2.88 1.19
CA SER A 32 -21.94 2.96 2.62
C SER A 32 -20.65 3.72 2.92
N GLY A 33 -19.81 3.96 1.92
CA GLY A 33 -18.53 4.65 2.11
C GLY A 33 -17.55 3.89 3.01
N ARG A 34 -17.73 2.59 3.22
CA ARG A 34 -16.82 1.78 4.04
C ARG A 34 -15.48 1.57 3.33
N PRO A 35 -14.35 1.56 4.07
CA PRO A 35 -13.07 1.20 3.49
C PRO A 35 -13.10 -0.19 2.83
N ILE A 36 -12.39 -0.32 1.72
CA ILE A 36 -12.13 -1.63 1.13
C ILE A 36 -11.29 -2.42 2.14
N GLY A 37 -11.71 -3.64 2.43
CA GLY A 37 -11.06 -4.49 3.43
C GLY A 37 -11.05 -5.96 3.04
N GLY A 38 -10.72 -6.80 4.01
CA GLY A 38 -10.65 -8.26 3.87
C GLY A 38 -9.27 -8.78 3.56
N ILE A 39 -9.14 -10.10 3.54
CA ILE A 39 -7.85 -10.79 3.36
C ILE A 39 -7.29 -10.68 1.93
N ASN A 40 -8.14 -10.42 0.95
CA ASN A 40 -7.77 -10.27 -0.46
C ASN A 40 -7.83 -8.80 -0.89
N MET A 41 -7.29 -7.92 -0.07
CA MET A 41 -7.39 -6.47 -0.27
C MET A 41 -6.85 -6.02 -1.62
N GLY A 42 -5.70 -6.51 -2.04
CA GLY A 42 -5.10 -6.16 -3.32
C GLY A 42 -6.02 -6.45 -4.50
N ARG A 43 -6.64 -7.63 -4.51
CA ARG A 43 -7.63 -7.99 -5.53
C ARG A 43 -8.86 -7.08 -5.47
N SER A 44 -9.35 -6.81 -4.28
CA SER A 44 -10.50 -5.92 -4.09
C SER A 44 -10.22 -4.50 -4.59
N LEU A 45 -9.03 -3.98 -4.36
CA LEU A 45 -8.59 -2.68 -4.87
C LEU A 45 -8.62 -2.64 -6.40
N VAL A 46 -8.05 -3.64 -7.05
CA VAL A 46 -8.05 -3.73 -8.52
C VAL A 46 -9.47 -3.84 -9.07
N GLN A 47 -10.30 -4.68 -8.48
CA GLN A 47 -11.67 -4.90 -8.94
C GLN A 47 -12.58 -3.68 -8.77
N LYS A 48 -12.33 -2.86 -7.75
CA LYS A 48 -13.20 -1.71 -7.43
C LYS A 48 -12.69 -0.39 -7.98
N ASN A 49 -11.37 -0.20 -8.03
CA ASN A 49 -10.76 1.04 -8.52
C ASN A 49 -10.41 0.99 -10.02
N TYR A 50 -10.23 -0.21 -10.59
CA TYR A 50 -9.82 -0.42 -12.00
C TYR A 50 -8.47 0.21 -12.38
N VAL A 51 -7.71 0.63 -11.41
CA VAL A 51 -6.40 1.27 -11.55
C VAL A 51 -5.48 0.82 -10.43
N SER A 52 -4.17 0.86 -10.66
CA SER A 52 -3.21 0.50 -9.63
C SER A 52 -3.38 1.37 -8.39
N SER A 53 -3.50 0.72 -7.22
CA SER A 53 -3.84 1.39 -5.97
C SER A 53 -3.03 0.82 -4.81
N THR A 54 -2.61 1.69 -3.90
CA THR A 54 -1.85 1.32 -2.71
C THR A 54 -2.48 1.94 -1.47
N VAL A 55 -2.66 1.13 -0.44
CA VAL A 55 -3.22 1.54 0.86
C VAL A 55 -2.38 1.01 2.02
N GLY A 56 -2.55 1.60 3.21
CA GLY A 56 -1.87 1.18 4.44
C GLY A 56 -2.80 0.99 5.66
N HIS A 57 -4.09 1.19 5.50
CA HIS A 57 -5.08 1.27 6.60
C HIS A 57 -5.17 0.01 7.47
N SER A 58 -5.18 -1.17 6.86
CA SER A 58 -5.41 -2.43 7.58
C SER A 58 -4.19 -2.95 8.33
N HIS A 59 -3.00 -2.42 8.06
CA HIS A 59 -1.71 -2.92 8.53
C HIS A 59 -1.37 -4.35 8.04
N LEU A 60 -2.21 -4.92 7.18
CA LEU A 60 -1.99 -6.23 6.58
C LEU A 60 -1.18 -6.12 5.29
N TRP A 61 -0.41 -7.14 5.01
CA TRP A 61 0.23 -7.29 3.71
C TRP A 61 -0.70 -8.04 2.76
N ASN A 62 -0.92 -7.48 1.59
CA ASN A 62 -1.54 -8.19 0.48
C ASN A 62 -1.14 -7.52 -0.84
N SER A 63 -0.73 -8.31 -1.79
CA SER A 63 -0.34 -7.85 -3.12
C SER A 63 -1.06 -8.68 -4.18
N PHE A 64 -1.60 -8.00 -5.19
CA PHE A 64 -2.29 -8.64 -6.30
C PHE A 64 -1.97 -7.90 -7.60
N THR A 65 -1.70 -8.68 -8.65
CA THR A 65 -1.45 -8.15 -9.99
C THR A 65 -2.37 -8.82 -10.98
N ASP A 66 -3.02 -8.03 -11.81
CA ASP A 66 -3.83 -8.51 -12.92
C ASP A 66 -3.30 -7.94 -14.23
N THR A 67 -3.55 -8.65 -15.32
CA THR A 67 -3.14 -8.22 -16.66
C THR A 67 -4.38 -7.94 -17.49
N ARG A 68 -4.47 -6.72 -18.00
CA ARG A 68 -5.57 -6.32 -18.89
C ARG A 68 -5.44 -6.96 -20.26
N ARG A 69 -6.50 -6.92 -21.04
CA ARG A 69 -6.53 -7.50 -22.38
C ARG A 69 -5.46 -6.92 -23.33
N ASP A 70 -5.08 -5.67 -23.13
CA ASP A 70 -4.04 -4.98 -23.91
C ASP A 70 -2.61 -5.31 -23.44
N GLY A 71 -2.46 -6.19 -22.44
CA GLY A 71 -1.16 -6.58 -21.89
C GLY A 71 -0.64 -5.68 -20.77
N THR A 72 -1.32 -4.58 -20.44
CA THR A 72 -0.91 -3.72 -19.32
C THR A 72 -1.26 -4.36 -17.99
N ARG A 73 -0.41 -4.15 -16.99
CA ARG A 73 -0.61 -4.67 -15.63
C ARG A 73 -1.27 -3.63 -14.74
N VAL A 74 -2.07 -4.11 -13.80
CA VAL A 74 -2.70 -3.31 -12.77
C VAL A 74 -2.45 -3.98 -11.42
N HIS A 75 -2.08 -3.18 -10.41
CA HIS A 75 -1.64 -3.68 -9.11
C HIS A 75 -2.52 -3.16 -7.99
N GLY A 76 -2.86 -4.05 -7.05
CA GLY A 76 -3.48 -3.69 -5.78
C GLY A 76 -2.53 -4.05 -4.64
N LEU A 77 -2.23 -3.10 -3.76
CA LEU A 77 -1.29 -3.29 -2.68
C LEU A 77 -1.84 -2.76 -1.36
N SER A 78 -1.91 -3.63 -0.36
CA SER A 78 -1.97 -3.25 1.05
C SER A 78 -0.56 -3.38 1.61
N ALA A 79 0.05 -2.26 1.95
CA ALA A 79 1.50 -2.18 2.19
C ALA A 79 1.93 -2.46 3.63
N GLY A 80 1.01 -2.95 4.48
CA GLY A 80 1.32 -3.18 5.88
C GLY A 80 1.51 -1.88 6.66
N CYS A 81 2.45 -1.90 7.60
CA CYS A 81 2.77 -0.74 8.44
C CYS A 81 4.28 -0.66 8.71
N PHE A 82 4.67 0.36 9.46
CA PHE A 82 6.05 0.47 9.99
C PHE A 82 6.01 0.64 11.50
N VAL A 83 5.44 -0.38 12.17
CA VAL A 83 5.26 -0.43 13.63
C VAL A 83 5.89 -1.71 14.17
N ASP A 84 6.69 -1.59 15.21
CA ASP A 84 7.42 -2.70 15.81
C ASP A 84 6.99 -3.05 17.25
N PHE A 85 5.92 -2.44 17.71
CA PHE A 85 5.35 -2.66 19.03
C PHE A 85 3.85 -2.90 18.96
N ALA A 86 3.33 -3.65 19.94
CA ALA A 86 1.89 -3.87 20.05
C ALA A 86 1.19 -2.57 20.48
N LEU A 87 0.10 -2.27 19.80
CA LEU A 87 -0.79 -1.17 20.16
C LEU A 87 -2.00 -1.75 20.90
N ASP A 88 -2.44 -1.10 21.97
CA ASP A 88 -3.53 -1.61 22.82
C ASP A 88 -4.81 -1.89 22.03
N PHE A 89 -5.15 -1.02 21.09
CA PHE A 89 -6.33 -1.19 20.25
C PHE A 89 -6.24 -2.36 19.25
N ALA A 90 -5.07 -2.91 19.06
CA ALA A 90 -4.81 -3.99 18.09
C ALA A 90 -4.48 -5.32 18.78
N ALA A 91 -4.69 -5.43 20.09
CA ALA A 91 -4.22 -6.52 20.95
C ALA A 91 -4.41 -7.93 20.35
N GLU A 92 -5.56 -8.21 19.74
CA GLU A 92 -5.86 -9.53 19.17
C GLU A 92 -5.45 -9.70 17.72
N THR A 93 -5.23 -8.62 16.99
CA THR A 93 -4.94 -8.64 15.55
C THR A 93 -3.52 -8.26 15.19
N HIS A 94 -2.75 -7.74 16.16
CA HIS A 94 -1.38 -7.27 15.94
C HIS A 94 -0.47 -8.33 15.29
N HIS A 95 -0.64 -9.60 15.64
CA HIS A 95 0.14 -10.70 15.07
C HIS A 95 -0.12 -10.92 13.57
N LEU A 96 -1.22 -10.38 13.04
CA LEU A 96 -1.54 -10.44 11.61
C LEU A 96 -0.85 -9.32 10.81
N TRP A 97 -0.32 -8.30 11.50
CA TRP A 97 0.29 -7.15 10.85
C TRP A 97 1.63 -7.50 10.22
N TRP A 98 1.89 -6.90 9.10
CA TRP A 98 3.20 -6.94 8.48
C TRP A 98 3.89 -5.58 8.63
N ALA A 99 5.11 -5.58 9.16
CA ALA A 99 5.92 -4.38 9.31
C ALA A 99 7.13 -4.42 8.38
N GLY A 100 7.35 -3.32 7.67
CA GLY A 100 8.46 -3.19 6.75
C GLY A 100 8.29 -2.01 5.81
N VAL A 101 9.09 -2.02 4.76
CA VAL A 101 9.04 -1.04 3.68
C VAL A 101 8.84 -1.72 2.34
N VAL A 102 8.27 -0.99 1.42
CA VAL A 102 8.12 -1.42 0.03
C VAL A 102 8.81 -0.41 -0.88
N LEU A 103 9.48 -0.92 -1.90
CA LEU A 103 10.01 -0.12 -2.98
C LEU A 103 9.30 -0.52 -4.26
N LYS A 104 9.02 0.45 -5.08
CA LYS A 104 8.47 0.24 -6.42
C LYS A 104 9.50 0.74 -7.42
N HIS A 105 9.95 -0.17 -8.27
CA HIS A 105 10.96 0.10 -9.28
C HIS A 105 10.30 0.21 -10.65
N ASN A 106 10.90 0.97 -11.55
CA ASN A 106 10.41 1.12 -12.93
C ASN A 106 8.93 1.52 -13.02
N VAL A 107 8.52 2.45 -12.16
CA VAL A 107 7.12 2.89 -12.11
C VAL A 107 6.78 3.68 -13.36
N HIS A 108 5.77 3.23 -14.11
CA HIS A 108 5.27 3.89 -15.30
C HIS A 108 3.84 3.43 -15.62
N ASP A 109 2.97 4.36 -15.91
CA ASP A 109 1.58 4.09 -16.31
C ASP A 109 0.83 3.10 -15.39
N GLY A 110 1.11 3.18 -14.08
CA GLY A 110 0.51 2.32 -13.06
C GLY A 110 1.16 0.95 -12.90
N ASP A 111 2.15 0.60 -13.73
CA ASP A 111 2.92 -0.63 -13.61
C ASP A 111 4.21 -0.40 -12.81
N TYR A 112 4.69 -1.42 -12.11
CA TYR A 112 5.95 -1.37 -11.37
C TYR A 112 6.44 -2.77 -10.97
N ASP A 113 7.71 -2.84 -10.62
CA ASP A 113 8.31 -4.00 -9.98
C ASP A 113 8.35 -3.78 -8.47
N LEU A 114 7.76 -4.71 -7.71
CA LEU A 114 7.62 -4.59 -6.25
C LEU A 114 8.78 -5.27 -5.53
N GLU A 115 9.38 -4.55 -4.59
CA GLU A 115 10.33 -5.10 -3.63
C GLU A 115 9.78 -4.93 -2.21
N GLN A 116 9.70 -6.03 -1.48
CA GLN A 116 9.20 -6.10 -0.10
C GLN A 116 10.35 -6.39 0.85
N ILE A 117 10.58 -5.52 1.85
CA ILE A 117 11.64 -5.71 2.84
C ILE A 117 11.01 -5.60 4.23
N SER A 118 11.02 -6.71 4.98
CA SER A 118 10.49 -6.72 6.34
C SER A 118 11.35 -5.90 7.30
N LEU A 119 10.73 -5.41 8.38
CA LEU A 119 11.44 -4.71 9.45
C LEU A 119 12.53 -5.59 10.08
N ASP A 120 12.28 -6.90 10.21
CA ASP A 120 13.28 -7.86 10.69
C ASP A 120 14.51 -7.90 9.76
N ARG A 121 14.29 -7.92 8.45
CA ARG A 121 15.38 -7.87 7.48
C ARG A 121 16.16 -6.56 7.55
N LEU A 122 15.47 -5.43 7.69
CA LEU A 122 16.10 -4.12 7.85
C LEU A 122 17.00 -4.07 9.10
N ARG A 123 16.55 -4.62 10.21
CA ARG A 123 17.35 -4.71 11.44
C ARG A 123 18.60 -5.55 11.26
N LYS A 124 18.54 -6.65 10.54
CA LYS A 124 19.69 -7.50 10.25
C LYS A 124 20.73 -6.81 9.35
N ILE A 125 20.29 -5.92 8.46
CA ILE A 125 21.20 -5.19 7.56
C ILE A 125 21.78 -3.96 8.23
N TYR A 126 20.98 -3.19 8.95
CA TYR A 126 21.32 -1.85 9.43
C TYR A 126 21.34 -1.71 10.97
N GLY A 127 20.87 -2.69 11.68
CA GLY A 127 20.72 -2.66 13.14
C GLY A 127 21.96 -2.98 13.97
#